data_4175468d7ee450a8db5e7a29169499d3
#
_entry.id   4175468d7ee450a8db5e7a29169499d3
#
_cell.length_a   1.000
_cell.length_b   1.000
_cell.length_c   1.000
_cell.angle_alpha   90.00
_cell.angle_beta   90.00
_cell.angle_gamma   90.00
#
_symmetry.space_group_name_H-M   'P 1'
#
loop_
_entity.id
_entity.type
_entity.pdbx_description
1 polymer ?
#
loop_
_entity_poly.entity_id
_entity_poly.type
_entity_poly.pdbx_seq_one_letter_code
_entity_poly.pdbx_strand_id
1 'polypeptide(L)'
;GTLYPDVIESVSVNDGPSVTIKSHHNVGGLPKRMGLKLIEPLRNLFKDEVRKLGNELNLPKTFINRHPFPGPGLAIRCPGEVTIKKVKILQNIDEIFIDQIKKYNLYHEIWQAFSVLLPIRSVGVMGDKRTYDYACVLRAVTSVDGMTADYFKFDQSFLSNTSTRIINEVSGVNRVTYDITSKPPATIEWE
;
A
#
# COMPACT_ATOMS: atom_id res chain seq x y z
N GLY A 1 -13.08 7.76 5.35
CA GLY A 1 -13.42 8.93 6.16
C GLY A 1 -12.16 9.61 6.67
N THR A 2 -12.29 10.84 7.09
CA THR A 2 -11.22 11.65 7.66
C THR A 2 -10.97 11.22 9.10
N LEU A 3 -9.71 11.03 9.47
CA LEU A 3 -9.25 10.74 10.83
C LEU A 3 -8.43 11.92 11.37
N TYR A 4 -8.15 11.92 12.67
CA TYR A 4 -7.39 13.02 13.30
C TYR A 4 -5.97 13.20 12.70
N PRO A 5 -5.19 12.17 12.38
CA PRO A 5 -3.92 12.34 11.68
C PRO A 5 -4.05 13.07 10.32
N ASP A 6 -5.13 12.83 9.57
CA ASP A 6 -5.37 13.52 8.30
C ASP A 6 -5.59 15.01 8.52
N VAL A 7 -6.22 15.40 9.65
CA VAL A 7 -6.45 16.80 10.01
C VAL A 7 -5.15 17.51 10.35
N ILE A 8 -4.32 16.91 11.22
CA ILE A 8 -3.06 17.53 11.68
C ILE A 8 -1.98 17.57 10.58
N GLU A 9 -1.94 16.57 9.70
CA GLU A 9 -0.99 16.55 8.57
C GLU A 9 -1.39 17.49 7.42
N SER A 10 -2.66 17.89 7.36
CA SER A 10 -3.17 18.81 6.31
C SER A 10 -3.13 20.28 6.72
N VAL A 11 -2.98 20.55 8.01
CA VAL A 11 -2.83 21.94 8.52
C VAL A 11 -1.34 22.24 8.60
N SER A 12 -0.80 23.03 7.65
CA SER A 12 0.55 23.57 7.78
C SER A 12 0.61 24.53 8.97
N VAL A 13 1.43 24.21 9.95
CA VAL A 13 1.54 24.95 11.22
C VAL A 13 2.31 26.29 11.07
N ASN A 14 2.84 26.61 9.89
CA ASN A 14 3.55 27.87 9.65
C ASN A 14 3.22 28.46 8.27
N ASP A 15 3.11 29.79 8.20
CA ASP A 15 2.95 30.63 7.00
C ASP A 15 4.16 30.57 6.03
N GLY A 16 4.75 29.42 5.82
CA GLY A 16 5.79 29.17 4.83
C GLY A 16 5.26 28.39 3.62
N PRO A 17 6.02 28.31 2.49
CA PRO A 17 5.62 27.55 1.32
C PRO A 17 5.79 26.04 1.55
N SER A 18 5.26 25.51 2.63
CA SER A 18 5.21 24.07 2.85
C SER A 18 4.13 23.46 1.96
N VAL A 19 4.55 22.62 1.04
CA VAL A 19 3.68 21.83 0.18
C VAL A 19 2.70 21.05 1.05
N THR A 20 1.39 21.20 0.82
CA THR A 20 0.36 20.40 1.45
C THR A 20 0.62 18.92 1.14
N ILE A 21 1.07 18.15 2.12
CA ILE A 21 1.53 16.77 1.91
C ILE A 21 0.37 15.84 1.51
N LYS A 22 -0.88 16.19 1.87
CA LYS A 22 -2.07 15.41 1.55
C LYS A 22 -3.19 16.29 1.02
N SER A 23 -3.34 16.36 -0.29
CA SER A 23 -4.44 17.10 -0.96
C SER A 23 -5.70 16.26 -1.20
N HIS A 24 -5.67 14.95 -0.95
CA HIS A 24 -6.75 14.01 -1.29
C HIS A 24 -7.71 13.69 -0.12
N HIS A 25 -7.46 14.22 1.07
CA HIS A 25 -8.38 14.12 2.19
C HIS A 25 -9.36 15.29 2.21
N ASN A 26 -10.51 15.12 2.88
CA ASN A 26 -11.55 16.16 3.03
C ASN A 26 -11.08 17.39 3.83
N VAL A 27 -9.79 17.56 4.04
CA VAL A 27 -9.20 18.68 4.74
C VAL A 27 -8.54 19.60 3.71
N GLY A 28 -9.20 20.71 3.40
CA GLY A 28 -8.71 21.71 2.44
C GLY A 28 -8.96 21.43 0.95
N GLY A 29 -9.36 20.21 0.59
CA GLY A 29 -9.60 19.82 -0.81
C GLY A 29 -11.05 19.88 -1.29
N LEU A 30 -12.00 20.21 -0.41
CA LEU A 30 -13.41 20.27 -0.76
C LEU A 30 -13.79 21.61 -1.40
N PRO A 31 -14.73 21.62 -2.38
CA PRO A 31 -15.26 22.84 -2.95
C PRO A 31 -15.89 23.76 -1.87
N LYS A 32 -15.66 25.08 -1.97
CA LYS A 32 -16.24 26.07 -1.03
C LYS A 32 -17.77 26.07 -1.00
N ARG A 33 -18.41 25.61 -2.08
CA ARG A 33 -19.87 25.45 -2.17
C ARG A 33 -20.18 24.01 -2.53
N MET A 34 -20.58 23.23 -1.53
CA MET A 34 -21.11 21.88 -1.71
C MET A 34 -22.60 21.90 -1.39
N GLY A 35 -23.43 21.29 -2.24
CA GLY A 35 -24.84 21.03 -1.97
C GLY A 35 -25.10 19.91 -0.96
N LEU A 36 -24.05 19.40 -0.31
CA LEU A 36 -24.08 18.27 0.63
C LEU A 36 -23.56 18.69 2.00
N LYS A 37 -24.10 18.08 3.05
CA LYS A 37 -23.56 18.21 4.41
C LYS A 37 -22.47 17.16 4.63
N LEU A 38 -21.36 17.56 5.23
CA LEU A 38 -20.26 16.65 5.57
C LEU A 38 -20.56 15.96 6.91
N ILE A 39 -20.43 14.64 6.94
CA ILE A 39 -20.57 13.81 8.14
C ILE A 39 -19.24 13.08 8.37
N GLU A 40 -18.52 13.44 9.41
CA GLU A 40 -17.20 12.92 9.74
C GLU A 40 -17.13 12.46 11.22
N PRO A 41 -17.82 11.38 11.59
CA PRO A 41 -17.92 10.97 12.99
C PRO A 41 -16.59 10.50 13.59
N LEU A 42 -15.60 10.19 12.76
CA LEU A 42 -14.30 9.68 13.17
C LEU A 42 -13.18 10.73 13.13
N ARG A 43 -13.52 11.99 12.82
CA ARG A 43 -12.55 13.08 12.56
C ARG A 43 -11.56 13.33 13.70
N ASN A 44 -11.98 13.09 14.95
CA ASN A 44 -11.17 13.34 16.14
C ASN A 44 -10.53 12.06 16.72
N LEU A 45 -10.59 10.96 15.99
CA LEU A 45 -10.06 9.67 16.44
C LEU A 45 -8.79 9.29 15.70
N PHE A 46 -7.86 8.68 16.42
CA PHE A 46 -6.74 7.97 15.84
C PHE A 46 -7.15 6.60 15.29
N LYS A 47 -6.33 6.01 14.45
CA LYS A 47 -6.64 4.76 13.77
C LYS A 47 -6.82 3.57 14.73
N ASP A 48 -6.05 3.53 15.79
CA ASP A 48 -6.19 2.51 16.86
C ASP A 48 -7.49 2.67 17.63
N GLU A 49 -7.94 3.91 17.89
CA GLU A 49 -9.23 4.20 18.52
C GLU A 49 -10.40 3.80 17.63
N VAL A 50 -10.30 4.04 16.32
CA VAL A 50 -11.30 3.57 15.34
C VAL A 50 -11.37 2.05 15.31
N ARG A 51 -10.24 1.34 15.43
CA ARG A 51 -10.23 -0.12 15.54
C ARG A 51 -10.89 -0.61 16.83
N LYS A 52 -10.63 0.05 17.96
CA LYS A 52 -11.31 -0.23 19.23
C LYS A 52 -12.82 -0.05 19.10
N LEU A 53 -13.26 1.09 18.54
CA LEU A 53 -14.67 1.34 18.26
C LEU A 53 -15.27 0.27 17.35
N GLY A 54 -14.55 -0.19 16.32
CA GLY A 54 -14.98 -1.29 15.46
C GLY A 54 -15.20 -2.59 16.23
N ASN A 55 -14.34 -2.90 17.21
CA ASN A 55 -14.52 -4.06 18.09
C ASN A 55 -15.77 -3.92 18.98
N GLU A 56 -15.99 -2.75 19.59
CA GLU A 56 -17.20 -2.46 20.38
C GLU A 56 -18.48 -2.58 19.56
N LEU A 57 -18.42 -2.23 18.27
CA LEU A 57 -19.53 -2.41 17.32
C LEU A 57 -19.66 -3.85 16.79
N ASN A 58 -18.87 -4.79 17.30
CA ASN A 58 -18.85 -6.21 16.88
C ASN A 58 -18.59 -6.40 15.36
N LEU A 59 -17.81 -5.53 14.74
CA LEU A 59 -17.41 -5.73 13.35
C LEU A 59 -16.49 -6.95 13.21
N PRO A 60 -16.57 -7.70 12.12
CA PRO A 60 -15.67 -8.83 11.88
C PRO A 60 -14.19 -8.42 11.93
N LYS A 61 -13.37 -9.20 12.64
CA LYS A 61 -11.93 -8.94 12.79
C LYS A 61 -11.19 -8.79 11.44
N THR A 62 -11.68 -9.46 10.40
CA THR A 62 -11.16 -9.35 9.03
C THR A 62 -11.27 -7.95 8.45
N PHE A 63 -12.28 -7.16 8.86
CA PHE A 63 -12.40 -5.76 8.47
C PHE A 63 -11.55 -4.84 9.35
N ILE A 64 -11.53 -5.09 10.66
CA ILE A 64 -10.84 -4.25 11.64
C ILE A 64 -9.32 -4.34 11.45
N ASN A 65 -8.80 -5.56 11.23
CA ASN A 65 -7.36 -5.85 11.20
C ASN A 65 -6.77 -5.87 9.79
N ARG A 66 -7.53 -5.47 8.77
CA ARG A 66 -6.98 -5.40 7.42
C ARG A 66 -5.88 -4.34 7.32
N HIS A 67 -4.89 -4.61 6.48
CA HIS A 67 -3.87 -3.63 6.15
C HIS A 67 -4.49 -2.35 5.58
N PRO A 68 -3.87 -1.18 5.78
CA PRO A 68 -4.28 0.04 5.11
C PRO A 68 -4.33 -0.15 3.60
N PHE A 69 -5.36 0.43 2.98
CA PHE A 69 -5.49 0.44 1.53
C PHE A 69 -5.70 1.89 1.09
N PRO A 70 -4.93 2.41 0.12
CA PRO A 70 -4.98 3.80 -0.28
C PRO A 70 -6.31 4.16 -0.97
N GLY A 71 -6.75 5.42 -0.81
CA GLY A 71 -7.96 5.93 -1.44
C GLY A 71 -7.98 5.78 -2.97
N PRO A 72 -6.88 6.12 -3.69
CA PRO A 72 -6.79 5.94 -5.13
C PRO A 72 -6.74 4.48 -5.60
N GLY A 73 -6.64 3.52 -4.69
CA GLY A 73 -6.61 2.10 -5.00
C GLY A 73 -5.30 1.65 -5.65
N LEU A 74 -5.39 0.69 -6.56
CA LEU A 74 -4.23 0.12 -7.24
C LEU A 74 -3.54 1.08 -8.23
N ALA A 75 -4.15 2.21 -8.57
CA ALA A 75 -3.57 3.16 -9.50
C ALA A 75 -2.19 3.63 -9.03
N ILE A 76 -2.03 3.97 -7.74
CA ILE A 76 -0.75 4.43 -7.17
C ILE A 76 0.29 3.31 -7.01
N ARG A 77 -0.09 2.06 -7.26
CA ARG A 77 0.81 0.90 -7.29
C ARG A 77 1.15 0.45 -8.70
N CYS A 78 0.76 1.25 -9.69
CA CYS A 78 1.05 1.06 -11.10
C CYS A 78 1.59 2.38 -11.69
N PRO A 79 2.82 2.81 -11.30
CA PRO A 79 3.39 4.09 -11.73
C PRO A 79 3.34 4.27 -13.25
N GLY A 80 3.01 5.50 -13.67
CA GLY A 80 2.81 5.86 -15.06
C GLY A 80 1.44 5.47 -15.61
N GLU A 81 1.36 5.09 -16.89
CA GLU A 81 0.09 4.76 -17.52
C GLU A 81 -0.57 3.52 -16.90
N VAL A 82 -1.80 3.67 -16.41
CA VAL A 82 -2.61 2.59 -15.84
C VAL A 82 -3.44 1.94 -16.96
N THR A 83 -3.25 0.63 -17.18
CA THR A 83 -4.02 -0.15 -18.16
C THR A 83 -4.63 -1.37 -17.49
N ILE A 84 -5.73 -1.88 -18.05
CA ILE A 84 -6.41 -3.11 -17.57
C ILE A 84 -5.42 -4.27 -17.46
N LYS A 85 -4.53 -4.41 -18.47
CA LYS A 85 -3.51 -5.47 -18.48
C LYS A 85 -2.55 -5.35 -17.29
N LYS A 86 -2.02 -4.15 -17.04
CA LYS A 86 -1.09 -3.91 -15.91
C LYS A 86 -1.78 -4.12 -14.56
N VAL A 87 -3.01 -3.61 -14.42
CA VAL A 87 -3.79 -3.80 -13.19
C VAL A 87 -4.03 -5.29 -12.92
N LYS A 88 -4.34 -6.09 -13.95
CA LYS A 88 -4.54 -7.53 -13.77
C LYS A 88 -3.27 -8.26 -13.36
N ILE A 89 -2.12 -7.89 -13.95
CA ILE A 89 -0.81 -8.42 -13.54
C ILE A 89 -0.54 -8.07 -12.07
N LEU A 90 -0.71 -6.79 -11.71
CA LEU A 90 -0.50 -6.31 -10.35
C LEU A 90 -1.40 -7.03 -9.32
N GLN A 91 -2.68 -7.22 -9.63
CA GLN A 91 -3.62 -7.97 -8.79
C GLN A 91 -3.15 -9.40 -8.52
N ASN A 92 -2.70 -10.10 -9.55
CA ASN A 92 -2.23 -11.47 -9.41
C ASN A 92 -0.94 -11.54 -8.57
N ILE A 93 -0.02 -10.59 -8.74
CA ILE A 93 1.19 -10.50 -7.91
C ILE A 93 0.83 -10.26 -6.45
N ASP A 94 -0.05 -9.28 -6.20
CA ASP A 94 -0.45 -8.87 -4.86
C ASP A 94 -1.19 -10.00 -4.13
N GLU A 95 -2.04 -10.73 -4.82
CA GLU A 95 -2.74 -11.91 -4.31
C GLU A 95 -1.75 -12.98 -3.82
N ILE A 96 -0.73 -13.31 -4.62
CA ILE A 96 0.31 -14.28 -4.25
C ILE A 96 1.10 -13.79 -3.04
N PHE A 97 1.48 -12.50 -3.03
CA PHE A 97 2.27 -11.95 -1.93
C PHE A 97 1.50 -11.97 -0.62
N ILE A 98 0.25 -11.51 -0.61
CA ILE A 98 -0.61 -11.51 0.58
C ILE A 98 -0.94 -12.95 1.03
N ASP A 99 -1.16 -13.89 0.09
CA ASP A 99 -1.35 -15.31 0.40
C ASP A 99 -0.13 -15.91 1.10
N GLN A 100 1.07 -15.64 0.61
CA GLN A 100 2.31 -16.09 1.26
C GLN A 100 2.48 -15.49 2.65
N ILE A 101 2.21 -14.20 2.84
CA ILE A 101 2.24 -13.55 4.17
C ILE A 101 1.29 -14.26 5.14
N LYS A 102 0.08 -14.59 4.70
CA LYS A 102 -0.90 -15.33 5.52
C LYS A 102 -0.45 -16.75 5.81
N LYS A 103 0.09 -17.46 4.81
CA LYS A 103 0.59 -18.83 4.95
C LYS A 103 1.73 -18.95 5.96
N TYR A 104 2.57 -17.93 6.04
CA TYR A 104 3.66 -17.86 7.03
C TYR A 104 3.22 -17.24 8.37
N ASN A 105 1.91 -16.95 8.56
CA ASN A 105 1.34 -16.33 9.76
C ASN A 105 1.90 -14.93 10.10
N LEU A 106 2.41 -14.20 9.11
CA LEU A 106 3.04 -12.88 9.30
C LEU A 106 2.07 -11.70 9.15
N TYR A 107 0.80 -11.97 8.75
CA TYR A 107 -0.14 -10.90 8.38
C TYR A 107 -0.39 -9.88 9.49
N HIS A 108 -0.39 -10.32 10.75
CA HIS A 108 -0.66 -9.45 11.89
C HIS A 108 0.58 -8.71 12.43
N GLU A 109 1.78 -9.15 12.03
CA GLU A 109 3.04 -8.51 12.39
C GLU A 109 3.37 -7.35 11.44
N ILE A 110 2.80 -7.37 10.25
CA ILE A 110 3.02 -6.39 9.19
C ILE A 110 1.94 -5.31 9.27
N TRP A 111 2.36 -4.04 9.31
CA TRP A 111 1.45 -2.90 9.26
C TRP A 111 0.73 -2.78 7.92
N GLN A 112 1.51 -2.85 6.84
CA GLN A 112 1.02 -2.80 5.47
C GLN A 112 1.95 -3.57 4.55
N ALA A 113 1.37 -4.39 3.67
CA ALA A 113 2.10 -5.07 2.60
C ALA A 113 1.33 -4.93 1.29
N PHE A 114 2.07 -4.77 0.20
CA PHE A 114 1.53 -4.64 -1.14
C PHE A 114 2.62 -4.86 -2.19
N SER A 115 2.19 -4.94 -3.44
CA SER A 115 3.05 -5.05 -4.60
C SER A 115 2.93 -3.80 -5.48
N VAL A 116 3.99 -3.46 -6.21
CA VAL A 116 4.03 -2.38 -7.20
C VAL A 116 4.48 -2.95 -8.52
N LEU A 117 3.80 -2.64 -9.61
CA LEU A 117 4.22 -3.01 -10.96
C LEU A 117 4.99 -1.85 -11.60
N LEU A 118 6.30 -2.02 -11.77
CA LEU A 118 7.14 -0.98 -12.34
C LEU A 118 6.86 -0.80 -13.84
N PRO A 119 6.91 0.45 -14.37
CA PRO A 119 6.71 0.74 -15.80
C PRO A 119 7.91 0.36 -16.67
N ILE A 120 8.85 -0.41 -16.13
CA ILE A 120 10.06 -0.87 -16.81
C ILE A 120 9.97 -2.37 -17.13
N ARG A 121 10.61 -2.74 -18.24
CA ARG A 121 10.77 -4.14 -18.62
C ARG A 121 12.23 -4.56 -18.53
N SER A 122 12.44 -5.82 -18.19
CA SER A 122 13.76 -6.41 -18.13
C SER A 122 13.85 -7.68 -18.98
N VAL A 123 15.06 -7.98 -19.39
CA VAL A 123 15.34 -9.25 -20.06
C VAL A 123 15.30 -10.40 -19.04
N GLY A 124 14.63 -11.49 -19.41
CA GLY A 124 14.59 -12.72 -18.65
C GLY A 124 14.71 -13.93 -19.58
N VAL A 125 14.79 -15.09 -18.98
CA VAL A 125 14.78 -16.40 -19.69
C VAL A 125 13.74 -17.26 -18.99
N MET A 126 12.79 -17.80 -19.74
CA MET A 126 11.74 -18.72 -19.27
C MET A 126 11.79 -19.98 -20.15
N GLY A 127 12.28 -21.08 -19.58
CA GLY A 127 12.67 -22.24 -20.37
C GLY A 127 13.74 -21.85 -21.40
N ASP A 128 13.55 -22.21 -22.67
CA ASP A 128 14.47 -21.88 -23.76
C ASP A 128 14.19 -20.53 -24.46
N LYS A 129 13.24 -19.74 -23.92
CA LYS A 129 12.81 -18.49 -24.56
C LYS A 129 13.28 -17.27 -23.79
N ARG A 130 13.84 -16.31 -24.52
CA ARG A 130 14.11 -14.98 -24.02
C ARG A 130 12.78 -14.23 -23.83
N THR A 131 12.58 -13.64 -22.65
CA THR A 131 11.42 -12.79 -22.34
C THR A 131 11.84 -11.34 -22.16
N TYR A 132 10.88 -10.45 -22.31
CA TYR A 132 11.02 -9.01 -22.02
C TYR A 132 9.76 -8.51 -21.32
N ASP A 133 9.75 -8.70 -20.01
CA ASP A 133 8.57 -8.54 -19.17
C ASP A 133 8.81 -7.52 -18.05
N TYR A 134 7.75 -7.17 -17.33
CA TYR A 134 7.80 -6.19 -16.25
C TYR A 134 8.61 -6.69 -15.05
N ALA A 135 9.16 -5.71 -14.33
CA ALA A 135 9.65 -5.91 -12.98
C ALA A 135 8.56 -5.50 -11.96
N CYS A 136 8.50 -6.19 -10.83
CA CYS A 136 7.66 -5.79 -9.71
C CYS A 136 8.47 -5.59 -8.45
N VAL A 137 7.92 -4.78 -7.54
CA VAL A 137 8.46 -4.56 -6.20
C VAL A 137 7.47 -5.11 -5.20
N LEU A 138 7.96 -5.84 -4.22
CA LEU A 138 7.24 -6.19 -3.01
C LEU A 138 7.60 -5.17 -1.92
N ARG A 139 6.62 -4.66 -1.23
CA ARG A 139 6.78 -3.73 -0.12
C ARG A 139 6.02 -4.25 1.10
N ALA A 140 6.69 -4.37 2.23
CA ALA A 140 6.04 -4.63 3.51
C ALA A 140 6.74 -3.79 4.59
N VAL A 141 5.95 -3.17 5.45
CA VAL A 141 6.47 -2.28 6.48
C VAL A 141 5.87 -2.59 7.84
N THR A 142 6.66 -2.31 8.88
CA THR A 142 6.21 -2.21 10.27
C THR A 142 6.06 -0.74 10.62
N SER A 143 5.03 -0.41 11.39
CA SER A 143 4.78 0.94 11.89
C SER A 143 3.84 0.87 13.08
N VAL A 144 3.83 1.92 13.88
CA VAL A 144 2.83 2.10 14.95
C VAL A 144 1.69 2.98 14.47
N ASP A 145 2.01 4.10 13.86
CA ASP A 145 1.07 5.18 13.52
C ASP A 145 1.06 5.55 12.03
N GLY A 146 2.00 5.02 11.24
CA GLY A 146 2.19 5.34 9.83
C GLY A 146 3.01 6.61 9.59
N MET A 147 3.42 7.34 10.63
CA MET A 147 4.28 8.53 10.50
C MET A 147 5.72 8.12 10.20
N THR A 148 6.21 7.13 10.94
CA THR A 148 7.47 6.46 10.65
C THR A 148 7.22 4.99 10.34
N ALA A 149 8.05 4.40 9.50
CA ALA A 149 7.95 2.99 9.17
C ALA A 149 9.33 2.42 8.84
N ASP A 150 9.54 1.17 9.19
CA ASP A 150 10.69 0.39 8.73
C ASP A 150 10.20 -0.76 7.84
N TYR A 151 11.07 -1.26 6.95
CA TYR A 151 10.71 -2.42 6.16
C TYR A 151 10.62 -3.68 7.04
N PHE A 152 9.69 -4.57 6.72
CA PHE A 152 9.56 -5.83 7.41
C PHE A 152 10.67 -6.79 6.98
N LYS A 153 11.36 -7.41 7.93
CA LYS A 153 12.49 -8.30 7.68
C LYS A 153 12.01 -9.73 7.45
N PHE A 154 11.72 -10.05 6.20
CA PHE A 154 11.40 -11.42 5.82
C PHE A 154 12.63 -12.32 5.81
N ASP A 155 12.43 -13.58 6.17
CA ASP A 155 13.43 -14.63 5.95
C ASP A 155 13.71 -14.81 4.45
N GLN A 156 14.94 -15.20 4.12
CA GLN A 156 15.35 -15.43 2.74
C GLN A 156 14.50 -16.52 2.05
N SER A 157 14.09 -17.54 2.78
CA SER A 157 13.20 -18.59 2.29
C SER A 157 11.84 -18.07 1.87
N PHE A 158 11.26 -17.15 2.65
CA PHE A 158 10.00 -16.49 2.30
C PHE A 158 10.12 -15.70 0.99
N LEU A 159 11.16 -14.86 0.87
CA LEU A 159 11.38 -14.04 -0.33
C LEU A 159 11.62 -14.91 -1.57
N SER A 160 12.42 -15.97 -1.43
CA SER A 160 12.70 -16.91 -2.52
C SER A 160 11.44 -17.65 -2.98
N ASN A 161 10.66 -18.20 -2.04
CA ASN A 161 9.43 -18.93 -2.36
C ASN A 161 8.38 -17.99 -2.99
N THR A 162 8.24 -16.77 -2.46
CA THR A 162 7.30 -15.79 -3.00
C THR A 162 7.70 -15.37 -4.41
N SER A 163 8.97 -15.06 -4.64
CA SER A 163 9.50 -14.72 -5.96
C SER A 163 9.28 -15.84 -6.96
N THR A 164 9.59 -17.09 -6.57
CA THR A 164 9.40 -18.27 -7.43
C THR A 164 7.93 -18.44 -7.81
N ARG A 165 7.00 -18.30 -6.87
CA ARG A 165 5.57 -18.37 -7.16
C ARG A 165 5.12 -17.27 -8.12
N ILE A 166 5.52 -16.01 -7.88
CA ILE A 166 5.15 -14.90 -8.76
C ILE A 166 5.62 -15.14 -10.19
N ILE A 167 6.90 -15.51 -10.37
CA ILE A 167 7.46 -15.75 -11.71
C ILE A 167 6.79 -16.91 -12.44
N ASN A 168 6.41 -17.96 -11.72
CA ASN A 168 5.80 -19.15 -12.33
C ASN A 168 4.30 -18.99 -12.59
N GLU A 169 3.59 -18.26 -11.72
CA GLU A 169 2.12 -18.15 -11.76
C GLU A 169 1.62 -16.91 -12.49
N VAL A 170 2.45 -15.84 -12.62
CA VAL A 170 2.02 -14.56 -13.21
C VAL A 170 2.74 -14.28 -14.53
N SER A 171 2.02 -14.41 -15.64
CA SER A 171 2.55 -14.04 -16.94
C SER A 171 2.77 -12.54 -17.09
N GLY A 172 3.90 -12.13 -17.67
CA GLY A 172 4.22 -10.72 -17.92
C GLY A 172 5.13 -10.08 -16.87
N VAL A 173 5.62 -10.88 -15.91
CA VAL A 173 6.62 -10.48 -14.92
C VAL A 173 7.78 -11.48 -14.95
N ASN A 174 9.00 -10.96 -14.98
CA ASN A 174 10.22 -11.80 -14.95
C ASN A 174 11.24 -11.35 -13.89
N ARG A 175 10.90 -10.34 -13.06
CA ARG A 175 11.78 -9.85 -12.00
C ARG A 175 10.99 -9.40 -10.79
N VAL A 176 11.38 -9.91 -9.63
CA VAL A 176 10.84 -9.51 -8.33
C VAL A 176 11.95 -8.85 -7.52
N THR A 177 11.65 -7.69 -6.93
CA THR A 177 12.51 -6.96 -6.00
C THR A 177 11.79 -6.75 -4.68
N TYR A 178 12.53 -6.48 -3.61
CA TYR A 178 11.98 -6.13 -2.31
C TYR A 178 12.49 -4.76 -1.88
N ASP A 179 11.59 -3.84 -1.52
CA ASP A 179 11.93 -2.49 -1.09
C ASP A 179 12.26 -2.49 0.40
N ILE A 180 13.53 -2.19 0.72
CA ILE A 180 14.09 -2.15 2.07
C ILE A 180 14.26 -0.71 2.61
N THR A 181 13.58 0.26 2.03
CA THR A 181 13.74 1.66 2.41
C THR A 181 12.79 2.03 3.55
N SER A 182 13.32 2.64 4.61
CA SER A 182 12.53 3.13 5.75
C SER A 182 11.81 4.44 5.41
N LYS A 183 10.79 4.79 6.19
CA LYS A 183 10.14 6.11 6.20
C LYS A 183 10.51 6.85 7.49
N PRO A 184 11.19 8.03 7.43
CA PRO A 184 11.84 8.59 6.25
C PRO A 184 13.06 7.78 5.80
N PRO A 185 13.67 8.02 4.59
CA PRO A 185 13.36 9.11 3.67
C PRO A 185 12.22 8.79 2.68
N ALA A 186 11.91 7.51 2.45
CA ALA A 186 10.81 7.16 1.55
C ALA A 186 9.43 7.34 2.21
N THR A 187 8.38 7.29 1.39
CA THR A 187 7.00 7.10 1.84
C THR A 187 6.67 5.61 1.97
N ILE A 188 5.53 5.24 2.55
CA ILE A 188 5.10 3.84 2.57
C ILE A 188 4.67 3.42 1.18
N GLU A 189 3.69 4.14 0.59
CA GLU A 189 3.30 3.95 -0.82
C GLU A 189 4.33 4.60 -1.75
N TRP A 190 4.34 4.19 -3.00
CA TRP A 190 5.32 4.64 -4.00
C TRP A 190 4.88 5.89 -4.76
N GLU A 191 3.58 6.21 -4.73
CA GLU A 191 3.00 7.38 -5.40
C GLU A 191 1.89 8.03 -4.56
#